data_55c465030cd894b7bd7cae16a3cdd9ea
#
_entry.id   55c465030cd894b7bd7cae16a3cdd9ea
#
_cell.length_a   1.000
_cell.length_b   1.000
_cell.length_c   1.000
_cell.angle_alpha   90.00
_cell.angle_beta   90.00
_cell.angle_gamma   90.00
#
_symmetry.space_group_name_H-M   'P 1'
#
loop_
_entity.id
_entity.type
_entity.pdbx_description
1 polymer ?
#
loop_
_entity_poly.entity_id
_entity_poly.type
_entity_poly.pdbx_seq_one_letter_code
_entity_poly.pdbx_strand_id
1 'polypeptide(L)'
;MARSLRERPDLPEAPELVWLGGHRGLEAELVRDAGIRVRRLALRSLRTVDRSVHTILDPIRLGLSVPQAAAILAMERPAAILTTGGYVSVPVVLAAAPLRIPVVLWEGNAIPGRSVRAIARLADALAVSYDAAARSLAPAGVPTYVTGTPIRDVTLITRDAARALLDLPPDEPAILIFGGSQAVRRFNAAVAAALPRLVARVHVLHVSGETGYAAALATREQLPLDLRARYRPYPFLRDDMLAALVATDLVVGRAGSSTVAEVTALGIPSVIVPYPHAAGHQGANAEILAAAGAARIVADEAFDADALLAATDILFDEPTRAAMATAARAFGRPGAADAIATLVLALASRRPLPPPDAIEAIARGGLA
;
A
#
# COMPACT_ATOMS: atom_id res chain seq x y z
N MET A 1 2.55 -8.89 -7.03
CA MET A 1 2.32 -10.25 -6.48
C MET A 1 1.85 -11.25 -7.53
N ALA A 2 0.67 -11.10 -8.17
CA ALA A 2 0.22 -12.03 -9.21
C ALA A 2 1.24 -12.15 -10.36
N ARG A 3 1.82 -11.04 -10.78
CA ARG A 3 2.90 -10.99 -11.76
C ARG A 3 4.13 -11.76 -11.28
N SER A 4 4.61 -11.49 -10.06
CA SER A 4 5.76 -12.19 -9.46
C SER A 4 5.54 -13.70 -9.27
N LEU A 5 4.29 -14.17 -9.22
CA LEU A 5 3.98 -15.61 -9.21
C LEU A 5 3.95 -16.19 -10.62
N ARG A 6 3.42 -15.46 -11.62
CA ARG A 6 3.23 -15.95 -12.99
C ARG A 6 4.51 -15.89 -13.84
N GLU A 7 5.38 -14.91 -13.60
CA GLU A 7 6.59 -14.67 -14.39
C GLU A 7 7.86 -15.31 -13.79
N ARG A 8 7.70 -16.30 -12.89
CA ARG A 8 8.84 -17.00 -12.27
C ARG A 8 9.49 -17.95 -13.27
N PRO A 9 10.80 -17.74 -13.57
CA PRO A 9 11.51 -18.58 -14.53
C PRO A 9 11.81 -19.99 -14.02
N ASP A 10 11.75 -20.19 -12.70
CA ASP A 10 12.00 -21.47 -12.03
C ASP A 10 10.77 -22.41 -12.00
N LEU A 11 9.63 -21.97 -12.53
CA LEU A 11 8.42 -22.79 -12.62
C LEU A 11 8.21 -23.30 -14.05
N PRO A 12 7.85 -24.60 -14.22
CA PRO A 12 7.57 -25.17 -15.53
C PRO A 12 6.33 -24.59 -16.19
N GLU A 13 5.35 -24.19 -15.39
CA GLU A 13 4.10 -23.55 -15.81
C GLU A 13 3.71 -22.45 -14.82
N ALA A 14 3.07 -21.40 -15.34
CA ALA A 14 2.54 -20.34 -14.51
C ALA A 14 1.40 -20.86 -13.61
N PRO A 15 1.42 -20.57 -12.29
CA PRO A 15 0.41 -21.06 -11.38
C PRO A 15 -0.95 -20.46 -11.68
N GLU A 16 -2.00 -21.28 -11.58
CA GLU A 16 -3.36 -20.80 -11.63
C GLU A 16 -3.69 -20.06 -10.33
N LEU A 17 -4.21 -18.84 -10.46
CA LEU A 17 -4.56 -17.98 -9.33
C LEU A 17 -6.07 -17.89 -9.18
N VAL A 18 -6.55 -18.06 -7.96
CA VAL A 18 -7.96 -17.87 -7.59
C VAL A 18 -8.05 -16.86 -6.45
N TRP A 19 -8.86 -15.83 -6.64
CA TRP A 19 -9.12 -14.83 -5.62
C TRP A 19 -10.38 -15.15 -4.83
N LEU A 20 -10.24 -15.25 -3.51
CA LEU A 20 -11.37 -15.31 -2.59
C LEU A 20 -11.61 -13.93 -1.98
N GLY A 21 -12.78 -13.34 -2.27
CA GLY A 21 -13.16 -12.01 -1.77
C GLY A 21 -14.57 -11.95 -1.23
N GLY A 22 -14.93 -10.83 -0.60
CA GLY A 22 -16.29 -10.53 -0.17
C GLY A 22 -17.21 -10.10 -1.34
N HIS A 23 -18.50 -9.87 -1.03
CA HIS A 23 -19.49 -9.48 -2.06
C HIS A 23 -19.42 -8.01 -2.51
N ARG A 24 -18.70 -7.13 -1.80
CA ARG A 24 -18.65 -5.69 -2.06
C ARG A 24 -17.23 -5.20 -2.26
N GLY A 25 -17.04 -4.26 -3.20
CA GLY A 25 -15.82 -3.53 -3.48
C GLY A 25 -15.41 -3.59 -4.94
N LEU A 26 -14.60 -2.64 -5.36
CA LEU A 26 -13.97 -2.57 -6.69
C LEU A 26 -12.95 -3.70 -6.92
N GLU A 27 -12.57 -4.41 -5.84
CA GLU A 27 -11.55 -5.46 -5.86
C GLU A 27 -11.86 -6.57 -6.89
N ALA A 28 -13.14 -7.00 -6.95
CA ALA A 28 -13.54 -8.09 -7.84
C ALA A 28 -13.46 -7.73 -9.34
N GLU A 29 -13.61 -6.46 -9.69
CA GLU A 29 -13.44 -5.96 -11.05
C GLU A 29 -11.96 -5.90 -11.42
N LEU A 30 -11.16 -5.23 -10.60
CA LEU A 30 -9.71 -5.13 -10.77
C LEU A 30 -9.01 -6.51 -10.87
N VAL A 31 -9.49 -7.46 -10.07
CA VAL A 31 -8.94 -8.83 -10.06
C VAL A 31 -9.31 -9.59 -11.33
N ARG A 32 -10.53 -9.39 -11.87
CA ARG A 32 -10.93 -9.98 -13.16
C ARG A 32 -10.16 -9.37 -14.33
N ASP A 33 -9.95 -8.05 -14.31
CA ASP A 33 -9.16 -7.36 -15.33
C ASP A 33 -7.72 -7.88 -15.38
N ALA A 34 -7.20 -8.32 -14.21
CA ALA A 34 -5.91 -9.01 -14.11
C ALA A 34 -5.95 -10.50 -14.55
N GLY A 35 -7.07 -10.99 -15.10
CA GLY A 35 -7.23 -12.37 -15.57
C GLY A 35 -7.22 -13.40 -14.44
N ILE A 36 -7.69 -13.04 -13.23
CA ILE A 36 -7.73 -13.94 -12.07
C ILE A 36 -9.18 -14.35 -11.81
N ARG A 37 -9.41 -15.66 -11.64
CA ARG A 37 -10.74 -16.16 -11.27
C ARG A 37 -11.15 -15.67 -9.89
N VAL A 38 -12.40 -15.19 -9.76
CA VAL A 38 -12.95 -14.68 -8.52
C VAL A 38 -13.98 -15.64 -7.93
N ARG A 39 -13.79 -16.04 -6.69
CA ARG A 39 -14.78 -16.70 -5.84
C ARG A 39 -15.24 -15.75 -4.74
N ARG A 40 -16.51 -15.79 -4.40
CA ARG A 40 -17.09 -14.88 -3.41
C ARG A 40 -17.57 -15.63 -2.18
N LEU A 41 -17.20 -15.10 -1.01
CA LEU A 41 -17.76 -15.49 0.26
C LEU A 41 -18.92 -14.57 0.62
N ALA A 42 -19.98 -15.11 1.23
CA ALA A 42 -21.14 -14.36 1.69
C ALA A 42 -20.84 -13.49 2.92
N LEU A 43 -19.76 -12.71 2.85
CA LEU A 43 -19.28 -11.80 3.89
C LEU A 43 -19.43 -10.35 3.47
N ARG A 44 -19.79 -9.53 4.45
CA ARG A 44 -19.71 -8.06 4.35
C ARG A 44 -18.49 -7.57 5.15
N SER A 45 -17.91 -6.44 4.71
CA SER A 45 -16.91 -5.74 5.52
C SER A 45 -17.52 -5.36 6.87
N LEU A 46 -16.88 -5.76 7.96
CA LEU A 46 -17.23 -5.33 9.32
C LEU A 46 -16.85 -3.84 9.49
N ARG A 47 -17.56 -2.93 8.82
CA ARG A 47 -17.46 -1.51 9.14
C ARG A 47 -18.28 -1.26 10.40
N THR A 48 -17.60 -1.23 11.53
CA THR A 48 -18.14 -1.00 12.90
C THR A 48 -18.49 0.46 13.17
N VAL A 49 -18.97 1.23 12.20
CA VAL A 49 -19.27 2.66 12.41
C VAL A 49 -20.70 2.91 12.86
N ASP A 50 -21.65 2.01 12.57
CA ASP A 50 -23.03 2.18 12.98
C ASP A 50 -23.55 0.97 13.76
N ARG A 51 -24.07 1.20 14.96
CA ARG A 51 -24.86 0.21 15.71
C ARG A 51 -26.15 -0.08 14.93
N SER A 52 -26.13 -1.13 14.13
CA SER A 52 -27.27 -1.59 13.32
C SER A 52 -27.52 -3.07 13.59
N VAL A 53 -28.64 -3.58 13.11
CA VAL A 53 -28.98 -5.02 13.13
C VAL A 53 -27.84 -5.91 12.61
N HIS A 54 -26.95 -5.35 11.77
CA HIS A 54 -25.78 -6.02 11.25
C HIS A 54 -24.71 -6.34 12.31
N THR A 55 -24.66 -5.62 13.43
CA THR A 55 -23.72 -5.91 14.53
C THR A 55 -23.94 -7.31 15.12
N ILE A 56 -25.19 -7.80 15.08
CA ILE A 56 -25.55 -9.16 15.55
C ILE A 56 -25.45 -10.18 14.42
N LEU A 57 -25.77 -9.78 13.18
CA LEU A 57 -25.75 -10.69 12.03
C LEU A 57 -24.34 -10.99 11.49
N ASP A 58 -23.39 -10.07 11.68
CA ASP A 58 -22.05 -10.24 11.12
C ASP A 58 -21.23 -11.36 11.78
N PRO A 59 -21.30 -11.62 13.10
CA PRO A 59 -20.70 -12.82 13.70
C PRO A 59 -21.30 -14.13 13.18
N ILE A 60 -22.64 -14.16 12.96
CA ILE A 60 -23.32 -15.33 12.41
C ILE A 60 -22.86 -15.57 10.96
N ARG A 61 -22.81 -14.53 10.15
CA ARG A 61 -22.29 -14.61 8.76
C ARG A 61 -20.82 -15.03 8.72
N LEU A 62 -20.00 -14.56 9.66
CA LEU A 62 -18.62 -14.99 9.78
C LEU A 62 -18.55 -16.49 10.07
N GLY A 63 -19.36 -17.01 11.01
CA GLY A 63 -19.48 -18.43 11.29
C GLY A 63 -19.92 -19.26 10.09
N LEU A 64 -20.94 -18.81 9.36
CA LEU A 64 -21.47 -19.47 8.16
C LEU A 64 -20.50 -19.40 6.97
N SER A 65 -19.58 -18.45 6.95
CA SER A 65 -18.58 -18.34 5.88
C SER A 65 -17.44 -19.36 5.98
N VAL A 66 -17.22 -19.97 7.16
CA VAL A 66 -16.21 -21.02 7.32
C VAL A 66 -16.56 -22.28 6.52
N PRO A 67 -17.76 -22.89 6.62
CA PRO A 67 -18.13 -24.02 5.76
C PRO A 67 -18.18 -23.66 4.28
N GLN A 68 -18.58 -22.43 3.93
CA GLN A 68 -18.52 -21.97 2.54
C GLN A 68 -17.07 -21.88 2.04
N ALA A 69 -16.15 -21.34 2.83
CA ALA A 69 -14.73 -21.32 2.52
C ALA A 69 -14.19 -22.75 2.36
N ALA A 70 -14.53 -23.66 3.27
CA ALA A 70 -14.11 -25.06 3.20
C ALA A 70 -14.58 -25.75 1.91
N ALA A 71 -15.84 -25.53 1.50
CA ALA A 71 -16.37 -26.07 0.24
C ALA A 71 -15.61 -25.52 -0.99
N ILE A 72 -15.30 -24.21 -1.02
CA ILE A 72 -14.53 -23.59 -2.09
C ILE A 72 -13.09 -24.17 -2.12
N LEU A 73 -12.43 -24.25 -0.97
CA LEU A 73 -11.07 -24.78 -0.87
C LEU A 73 -11.01 -26.27 -1.26
N ALA A 74 -12.01 -27.06 -0.92
CA ALA A 74 -12.12 -28.46 -1.31
C ALA A 74 -12.32 -28.64 -2.84
N MET A 75 -13.02 -27.71 -3.49
CA MET A 75 -13.19 -27.68 -4.94
C MET A 75 -11.94 -27.20 -5.66
N GLU A 76 -11.36 -26.08 -5.24
CA GLU A 76 -10.21 -25.45 -5.91
C GLU A 76 -8.90 -26.19 -5.59
N ARG A 77 -8.79 -26.88 -4.47
CA ARG A 77 -7.61 -27.63 -4.00
C ARG A 77 -6.30 -26.85 -4.17
N PRO A 78 -6.21 -25.61 -3.63
CA PRO A 78 -5.01 -24.81 -3.84
C PRO A 78 -3.80 -25.47 -3.16
N ALA A 79 -2.64 -25.38 -3.79
CA ALA A 79 -1.39 -25.87 -3.24
C ALA A 79 -0.90 -25.03 -2.05
N ALA A 80 -1.23 -23.73 -2.04
CA ALA A 80 -1.00 -22.81 -0.92
C ALA A 80 -1.98 -21.64 -0.97
N ILE A 81 -2.13 -20.94 0.15
CA ILE A 81 -2.94 -19.74 0.29
C ILE A 81 -2.03 -18.58 0.69
N LEU A 82 -2.15 -17.46 -0.03
CA LEU A 82 -1.67 -16.16 0.42
C LEU A 82 -2.85 -15.33 0.90
N THR A 83 -2.78 -14.79 2.10
CA THR A 83 -3.79 -13.88 2.62
C THR A 83 -3.18 -12.58 3.12
N THR A 84 -3.85 -11.46 2.85
CA THR A 84 -3.41 -10.11 3.23
C THR A 84 -4.06 -9.62 4.53
N GLY A 85 -4.57 -10.55 5.36
CA GLY A 85 -5.32 -10.20 6.55
C GLY A 85 -6.75 -9.72 6.21
N GLY A 86 -7.33 -8.93 7.09
CA GLY A 86 -8.70 -8.51 6.96
C GLY A 86 -9.71 -9.58 7.42
N TYR A 87 -10.99 -9.24 7.39
CA TYR A 87 -12.06 -10.10 7.93
C TYR A 87 -12.35 -11.33 7.04
N VAL A 88 -12.10 -11.25 5.73
CA VAL A 88 -12.28 -12.37 4.78
C VAL A 88 -11.25 -13.47 5.03
N SER A 89 -10.06 -13.10 5.51
CA SER A 89 -8.98 -14.07 5.80
C SER A 89 -9.34 -15.04 6.92
N VAL A 90 -10.13 -14.61 7.91
CA VAL A 90 -10.44 -15.43 9.08
C VAL A 90 -11.13 -16.74 8.70
N PRO A 91 -12.28 -16.76 8.01
CA PRO A 91 -12.92 -18.02 7.62
C PRO A 91 -12.08 -18.86 6.65
N VAL A 92 -11.28 -18.22 5.80
CA VAL A 92 -10.42 -18.93 4.84
C VAL A 92 -9.32 -19.68 5.57
N VAL A 93 -8.62 -19.04 6.51
CA VAL A 93 -7.53 -19.68 7.28
C VAL A 93 -8.08 -20.74 8.23
N LEU A 94 -9.24 -20.50 8.88
CA LEU A 94 -9.92 -21.51 9.69
C LEU A 94 -10.32 -22.75 8.88
N ALA A 95 -10.75 -22.58 7.64
CA ALA A 95 -11.12 -23.67 6.76
C ALA A 95 -9.88 -24.38 6.16
N ALA A 96 -8.78 -23.69 5.95
CA ALA A 96 -7.53 -24.23 5.42
C ALA A 96 -6.86 -25.21 6.41
N ALA A 97 -6.90 -24.91 7.72
CA ALA A 97 -6.23 -25.69 8.75
C ALA A 97 -6.64 -27.19 8.75
N PRO A 98 -7.94 -27.58 8.84
CA PRO A 98 -8.32 -28.99 8.76
C PRO A 98 -8.06 -29.64 7.41
N LEU A 99 -8.01 -28.87 6.33
CA LEU A 99 -7.68 -29.33 4.98
C LEU A 99 -6.18 -29.46 4.76
N ARG A 100 -5.34 -29.05 5.71
CA ARG A 100 -3.88 -29.04 5.63
C ARG A 100 -3.35 -28.27 4.41
N ILE A 101 -4.02 -27.16 4.05
CA ILE A 101 -3.59 -26.28 2.99
C ILE A 101 -2.68 -25.23 3.62
N PRO A 102 -1.40 -25.13 3.19
CA PRO A 102 -0.46 -24.19 3.80
C PRO A 102 -0.83 -22.73 3.52
N VAL A 103 -0.56 -21.87 4.50
CA VAL A 103 -0.96 -20.46 4.50
C VAL A 103 0.24 -19.55 4.73
N VAL A 104 0.46 -18.60 3.82
CA VAL A 104 1.27 -17.40 4.06
C VAL A 104 0.33 -16.27 4.45
N LEU A 105 0.51 -15.70 5.63
CA LEU A 105 -0.25 -14.55 6.11
C LEU A 105 0.62 -13.29 6.02
N TRP A 106 0.20 -12.31 5.22
CA TRP A 106 0.89 -11.04 5.09
C TRP A 106 0.21 -9.94 5.92
N GLU A 107 1.03 -9.10 6.60
CA GLU A 107 0.60 -7.91 7.33
C GLU A 107 1.38 -6.68 6.86
N GLY A 108 0.64 -5.69 6.38
CA GLY A 108 1.20 -4.47 5.80
C GLY A 108 1.46 -3.33 6.78
N ASN A 109 0.99 -3.41 8.02
CA ASN A 109 1.10 -2.32 8.99
C ASN A 109 2.08 -2.65 10.11
N ALA A 110 2.63 -1.63 10.74
CA ALA A 110 3.51 -1.76 11.91
C ALA A 110 2.79 -2.35 13.13
N ILE A 111 1.51 -2.03 13.29
CA ILE A 111 0.64 -2.64 14.30
C ILE A 111 -0.25 -3.65 13.58
N PRO A 112 -0.12 -4.97 13.86
CA PRO A 112 -0.96 -5.98 13.22
C PRO A 112 -2.44 -5.81 13.53
N GLY A 113 -3.29 -6.01 12.50
CA GLY A 113 -4.73 -5.97 12.65
C GLY A 113 -5.28 -7.06 13.57
N ARG A 114 -6.48 -6.88 14.13
CA ARG A 114 -7.14 -7.86 15.02
C ARG A 114 -7.33 -9.23 14.36
N SER A 115 -7.76 -9.23 13.08
CA SER A 115 -7.93 -10.46 12.31
C SER A 115 -6.60 -11.20 12.11
N VAL A 116 -5.53 -10.48 11.79
CA VAL A 116 -4.18 -11.05 11.63
C VAL A 116 -3.73 -11.71 12.94
N ARG A 117 -3.83 -11.02 14.08
CA ARG A 117 -3.48 -11.57 15.39
C ARG A 117 -4.27 -12.83 15.76
N ALA A 118 -5.57 -12.87 15.38
CA ALA A 118 -6.45 -13.99 15.70
C ALA A 118 -6.06 -15.27 14.95
N ILE A 119 -5.56 -15.14 13.71
CA ILE A 119 -5.28 -16.29 12.82
C ILE A 119 -3.78 -16.56 12.63
N ALA A 120 -2.89 -15.73 13.17
CA ALA A 120 -1.44 -15.84 12.96
C ALA A 120 -0.89 -17.26 13.31
N ARG A 121 -1.38 -17.86 14.38
CA ARG A 121 -0.96 -19.21 14.82
C ARG A 121 -1.38 -20.35 13.88
N LEU A 122 -2.29 -20.08 12.96
CA LEU A 122 -2.78 -21.06 11.98
C LEU A 122 -2.08 -20.91 10.62
N ALA A 123 -1.18 -19.94 10.47
CA ALA A 123 -0.36 -19.76 9.29
C ALA A 123 0.91 -20.62 9.38
N ASP A 124 1.46 -21.00 8.24
CA ASP A 124 2.74 -21.71 8.14
C ASP A 124 3.92 -20.74 7.99
N ALA A 125 3.66 -19.53 7.50
CA ALA A 125 4.62 -18.43 7.47
C ALA A 125 3.91 -17.09 7.62
N LEU A 126 4.56 -16.15 8.30
CA LEU A 126 4.15 -14.75 8.39
C LEU A 126 5.10 -13.89 7.56
N ALA A 127 4.54 -13.09 6.66
CA ALA A 127 5.25 -12.06 5.91
C ALA A 127 4.79 -10.70 6.43
N VAL A 128 5.70 -9.85 6.86
CA VAL A 128 5.34 -8.56 7.47
C VAL A 128 6.11 -7.42 6.81
N SER A 129 5.54 -6.21 6.86
CA SER A 129 6.20 -5.04 6.28
C SER A 129 7.22 -4.40 7.21
N TYR A 130 7.10 -4.62 8.53
CA TYR A 130 7.90 -3.94 9.54
C TYR A 130 8.37 -4.89 10.64
N ASP A 131 9.60 -4.67 11.15
CA ASP A 131 10.13 -5.38 12.33
C ASP A 131 9.22 -5.26 13.57
N ALA A 132 8.52 -4.13 13.72
CA ALA A 132 7.57 -3.93 14.82
C ALA A 132 6.41 -4.94 14.74
N ALA A 133 5.91 -5.23 13.54
CA ALA A 133 4.89 -6.25 13.32
C ALA A 133 5.45 -7.66 13.60
N ALA A 134 6.68 -7.95 13.17
CA ALA A 134 7.34 -9.23 13.46
C ALA A 134 7.44 -9.47 14.96
N ARG A 135 7.93 -8.49 15.72
CA ARG A 135 7.99 -8.58 17.19
C ARG A 135 6.63 -8.77 17.84
N SER A 136 5.61 -8.05 17.35
CA SER A 136 4.24 -8.16 17.87
C SER A 136 3.60 -9.53 17.62
N LEU A 137 3.96 -10.20 16.53
CA LEU A 137 3.44 -11.50 16.12
C LEU A 137 4.32 -12.68 16.59
N ALA A 138 5.51 -12.43 17.14
CA ALA A 138 6.42 -13.47 17.65
C ALA A 138 5.76 -14.49 18.59
N PRO A 139 4.78 -14.11 19.49
CA PRO A 139 4.08 -15.07 20.33
C PRO A 139 3.23 -16.10 19.57
N ALA A 140 3.02 -15.93 18.26
CA ALA A 140 2.35 -16.93 17.43
C ALA A 140 3.21 -18.20 17.26
N GLY A 141 4.55 -18.09 17.37
CA GLY A 141 5.47 -19.21 17.20
C GLY A 141 5.63 -19.68 15.76
N VAL A 142 5.28 -18.81 14.77
CA VAL A 142 5.31 -19.10 13.33
C VAL A 142 6.51 -18.40 12.72
N PRO A 143 7.23 -19.04 11.77
CA PRO A 143 8.31 -18.40 11.02
C PRO A 143 7.87 -17.05 10.43
N THR A 144 8.58 -15.97 10.79
CA THR A 144 8.18 -14.61 10.43
C THR A 144 9.30 -13.94 9.64
N TYR A 145 8.93 -13.33 8.51
CA TYR A 145 9.82 -12.71 7.54
C TYR A 145 9.47 -11.25 7.33
N VAL A 146 10.46 -10.37 7.38
CA VAL A 146 10.28 -8.94 7.05
C VAL A 146 10.44 -8.75 5.54
N THR A 147 9.34 -8.87 4.83
CA THR A 147 9.31 -8.82 3.37
C THR A 147 9.02 -7.44 2.79
N GLY A 148 8.43 -6.55 3.57
CA GLY A 148 7.88 -5.30 3.05
C GLY A 148 6.45 -5.46 2.48
N THR A 149 5.95 -4.37 1.92
CA THR A 149 4.64 -4.31 1.24
C THR A 149 4.84 -4.52 -0.25
N PRO A 150 4.12 -5.47 -0.88
CA PRO A 150 4.13 -5.60 -2.34
C PRO A 150 3.64 -4.32 -3.01
N ILE A 151 4.45 -3.79 -3.89
CA ILE A 151 4.15 -2.62 -4.70
C ILE A 151 4.13 -2.98 -6.19
N ARG A 152 3.73 -2.01 -7.02
CA ARG A 152 3.90 -2.09 -8.47
C ARG A 152 5.39 -2.10 -8.83
N ASP A 153 5.72 -2.62 -9.97
CA ASP A 153 7.09 -2.61 -10.47
C ASP A 153 7.51 -1.16 -10.77
N VAL A 154 8.44 -0.65 -9.96
CA VAL A 154 8.91 0.74 -10.05
C VAL A 154 9.93 0.95 -11.17
N THR A 155 10.36 -0.11 -11.85
CA THR A 155 11.34 -0.05 -12.95
C THR A 155 10.69 0.14 -14.32
N LEU A 156 9.35 0.11 -14.40
CA LEU A 156 8.61 0.16 -15.66
C LEU A 156 8.70 1.51 -16.39
N ILE A 157 9.09 2.57 -15.71
CA ILE A 157 9.21 3.90 -16.30
C ILE A 157 10.41 4.63 -15.72
N THR A 158 11.19 5.29 -16.57
CA THR A 158 12.27 6.18 -16.14
C THR A 158 11.72 7.54 -15.72
N ARG A 159 12.50 8.30 -14.93
CA ARG A 159 12.12 9.65 -14.51
C ARG A 159 11.84 10.57 -15.71
N ASP A 160 12.69 10.54 -16.72
CA ASP A 160 12.56 11.39 -17.90
C ASP A 160 11.28 11.05 -18.67
N ALA A 161 11.00 9.76 -18.88
CA ALA A 161 9.77 9.31 -19.53
C ALA A 161 8.53 9.68 -18.70
N ALA A 162 8.59 9.57 -17.39
CA ALA A 162 7.50 9.93 -16.46
C ALA A 162 7.23 11.46 -16.50
N ARG A 163 8.29 12.28 -16.51
CA ARG A 163 8.17 13.74 -16.62
C ARG A 163 7.62 14.16 -17.98
N ALA A 164 8.08 13.53 -19.05
CA ALA A 164 7.56 13.79 -20.39
C ALA A 164 6.07 13.41 -20.50
N LEU A 165 5.67 12.27 -19.96
CA LEU A 165 4.27 11.82 -19.93
C LEU A 165 3.35 12.82 -19.21
N LEU A 166 3.87 13.50 -18.19
CA LEU A 166 3.11 14.43 -17.34
C LEU A 166 3.35 15.90 -17.72
N ASP A 167 3.99 16.19 -18.85
CA ASP A 167 4.38 17.53 -19.30
C ASP A 167 5.15 18.34 -18.24
N LEU A 168 5.98 17.69 -17.44
CA LEU A 168 6.82 18.33 -16.43
C LEU A 168 8.18 18.69 -17.03
N PRO A 169 8.68 19.92 -16.84
CA PRO A 169 10.03 20.28 -17.23
C PRO A 169 11.08 19.42 -16.50
N PRO A 170 12.17 19.00 -17.14
CA PRO A 170 13.13 18.06 -16.58
C PRO A 170 13.78 18.55 -15.27
N ASP A 171 14.05 19.86 -15.17
CA ASP A 171 14.87 20.44 -14.09
C ASP A 171 14.07 21.25 -13.06
N GLU A 172 12.76 21.43 -13.25
CA GLU A 172 11.93 22.18 -12.30
C GLU A 172 11.39 21.25 -11.19
N PRO A 173 11.39 21.68 -9.91
CA PRO A 173 10.90 20.86 -8.81
C PRO A 173 9.40 20.58 -8.93
N ALA A 174 9.02 19.33 -8.62
CA ALA A 174 7.64 18.88 -8.65
C ALA A 174 7.26 18.13 -7.37
N ILE A 175 6.05 18.38 -6.87
CA ILE A 175 5.48 17.70 -5.71
C ILE A 175 4.21 16.93 -6.08
N LEU A 176 4.03 15.77 -5.47
CA LEU A 176 2.79 14.99 -5.55
C LEU A 176 2.07 15.06 -4.21
N ILE A 177 0.82 15.51 -4.23
CA ILE A 177 -0.02 15.64 -3.03
C ILE A 177 -1.24 14.74 -3.16
N PHE A 178 -1.46 13.84 -2.17
CA PHE A 178 -2.65 13.01 -2.14
C PHE A 178 -3.07 12.59 -0.74
N GLY A 179 -4.36 12.74 -0.43
CA GLY A 179 -4.93 12.44 0.89
C GLY A 179 -5.46 11.00 1.05
N GLY A 180 -5.37 10.15 0.02
CA GLY A 180 -6.06 8.84 0.01
C GLY A 180 -7.59 8.97 -0.10
N SER A 181 -8.29 7.85 -0.30
CA SER A 181 -9.72 7.83 -0.68
C SER A 181 -10.71 8.38 0.36
N GLN A 182 -10.31 8.50 1.64
CA GLN A 182 -11.23 8.83 2.73
C GLN A 182 -10.96 10.16 3.46
N ALA A 183 -9.84 10.83 3.20
CA ALA A 183 -9.39 11.97 4.00
C ALA A 183 -8.87 13.14 3.15
N VAL A 184 -9.48 13.36 1.99
CA VAL A 184 -8.99 14.34 0.98
C VAL A 184 -9.35 15.77 1.34
N ARG A 185 -10.42 16.01 2.11
CA ARG A 185 -10.95 17.38 2.33
C ARG A 185 -9.92 18.34 2.94
N ARG A 186 -9.17 17.90 3.94
CA ARG A 186 -8.15 18.73 4.57
C ARG A 186 -6.99 19.02 3.61
N PHE A 187 -6.54 18.01 2.86
CA PHE A 187 -5.53 18.20 1.82
C PHE A 187 -5.99 19.20 0.77
N ASN A 188 -7.21 19.04 0.24
CA ASN A 188 -7.76 19.95 -0.75
C ASN A 188 -7.85 21.40 -0.22
N ALA A 189 -8.25 21.59 1.03
CA ALA A 189 -8.30 22.92 1.67
C ALA A 189 -6.90 23.53 1.80
N ALA A 190 -5.92 22.77 2.29
CA ALA A 190 -4.54 23.24 2.42
C ALA A 190 -3.94 23.57 1.05
N VAL A 191 -4.15 22.72 0.03
CA VAL A 191 -3.68 22.98 -1.33
C VAL A 191 -4.33 24.24 -1.90
N ALA A 192 -5.66 24.38 -1.83
CA ALA A 192 -6.37 25.56 -2.35
C ALA A 192 -5.86 26.87 -1.75
N ALA A 193 -5.64 26.89 -0.42
CA ALA A 193 -5.15 28.07 0.29
C ALA A 193 -3.67 28.37 0.00
N ALA A 194 -2.83 27.35 -0.19
CA ALA A 194 -1.40 27.52 -0.47
C ALA A 194 -1.08 27.73 -1.96
N LEU A 195 -2.02 27.41 -2.87
CA LEU A 195 -1.76 27.22 -4.29
C LEU A 195 -1.02 28.37 -4.99
N PRO A 196 -1.39 29.65 -4.82
CA PRO A 196 -0.68 30.75 -5.47
C PRO A 196 0.81 30.81 -5.09
N ARG A 197 1.12 30.49 -3.83
CA ARG A 197 2.50 30.48 -3.32
C ARG A 197 3.25 29.22 -3.74
N LEU A 198 2.56 28.08 -3.85
CA LEU A 198 3.15 26.81 -4.28
C LEU A 198 3.57 26.87 -5.75
N VAL A 199 2.67 27.26 -6.66
CA VAL A 199 2.95 27.26 -8.10
C VAL A 199 3.99 28.29 -8.52
N ALA A 200 4.24 29.31 -7.68
CA ALA A 200 5.35 30.22 -7.89
C ALA A 200 6.72 29.55 -7.73
N ARG A 201 6.78 28.40 -7.05
CA ARG A 201 8.02 27.71 -6.66
C ARG A 201 8.18 26.32 -7.32
N VAL A 202 7.08 25.57 -7.44
CA VAL A 202 7.09 24.15 -7.82
C VAL A 202 5.93 23.79 -8.73
N HIS A 203 6.07 22.68 -9.47
CA HIS A 203 4.95 22.00 -10.11
C HIS A 203 4.19 21.18 -9.10
N VAL A 204 2.85 21.23 -9.13
CA VAL A 204 1.97 20.55 -8.18
C VAL A 204 1.09 19.54 -8.89
N LEU A 205 1.32 18.27 -8.65
CA LEU A 205 0.41 17.18 -9.00
C LEU A 205 -0.48 16.91 -7.79
N HIS A 206 -1.81 17.06 -7.94
CA HIS A 206 -2.73 16.98 -6.81
C HIS A 206 -3.85 15.98 -7.08
N VAL A 207 -3.85 14.86 -6.36
CA VAL A 207 -4.97 13.90 -6.40
C VAL A 207 -6.04 14.36 -5.42
N SER A 208 -7.00 15.11 -5.94
CA SER A 208 -8.06 15.79 -5.17
C SER A 208 -9.24 14.88 -4.79
N GLY A 209 -9.30 13.68 -5.36
CA GLY A 209 -10.47 12.79 -5.26
C GLY A 209 -11.62 13.25 -6.16
N GLU A 210 -12.51 12.31 -6.52
CA GLU A 210 -13.66 12.58 -7.40
C GLU A 210 -14.51 13.76 -6.92
N THR A 211 -14.78 13.82 -5.61
CA THR A 211 -15.62 14.87 -5.02
C THR A 211 -14.93 16.24 -4.93
N GLY A 212 -13.61 16.28 -4.93
CA GLY A 212 -12.82 17.50 -4.83
C GLY A 212 -12.38 18.07 -6.18
N TYR A 213 -12.48 17.28 -7.25
CA TYR A 213 -11.87 17.59 -8.54
C TYR A 213 -12.42 18.86 -9.18
N ALA A 214 -13.74 19.04 -9.20
CA ALA A 214 -14.37 20.25 -9.75
C ALA A 214 -13.92 21.54 -9.05
N ALA A 215 -13.80 21.50 -7.70
CA ALA A 215 -13.30 22.63 -6.93
C ALA A 215 -11.79 22.89 -7.19
N ALA A 216 -11.00 21.85 -7.37
CA ALA A 216 -9.60 21.96 -7.70
C ALA A 216 -9.39 22.59 -9.11
N LEU A 217 -10.20 22.22 -10.10
CA LEU A 217 -10.21 22.87 -11.40
C LEU A 217 -10.60 24.35 -11.32
N ALA A 218 -11.66 24.68 -10.57
CA ALA A 218 -12.07 26.07 -10.38
C ALA A 218 -10.96 26.93 -9.72
N THR A 219 -10.23 26.33 -8.76
CA THR A 219 -9.08 26.99 -8.13
C THR A 219 -7.95 27.22 -9.14
N ARG A 220 -7.70 26.27 -10.04
CA ARG A 220 -6.71 26.41 -11.14
C ARG A 220 -7.05 27.60 -12.04
N GLU A 221 -8.31 27.77 -12.41
CA GLU A 221 -8.74 28.84 -13.28
C GLU A 221 -8.60 30.25 -12.67
N GLN A 222 -8.46 30.35 -11.35
CA GLN A 222 -8.19 31.60 -10.62
C GLN A 222 -6.70 31.98 -10.64
N LEU A 223 -5.81 31.06 -11.01
CA LEU A 223 -4.38 31.36 -11.12
C LEU A 223 -4.09 32.25 -12.34
N PRO A 224 -3.01 33.06 -12.31
CA PRO A 224 -2.44 33.69 -13.47
C PRO A 224 -2.21 32.68 -14.61
N LEU A 225 -2.44 33.09 -15.84
CA LEU A 225 -2.40 32.20 -17.02
C LEU A 225 -1.07 31.45 -17.15
N ASP A 226 0.03 32.11 -16.90
CA ASP A 226 1.40 31.59 -16.93
C ASP A 226 1.69 30.53 -15.84
N LEU A 227 0.94 30.54 -14.73
CA LEU A 227 1.09 29.62 -13.61
C LEU A 227 0.13 28.43 -13.67
N ARG A 228 -0.92 28.47 -14.48
CA ARG A 228 -1.93 27.39 -14.59
C ARG A 228 -1.32 26.05 -14.98
N ALA A 229 -0.32 26.05 -15.82
CA ALA A 229 0.38 24.85 -16.26
C ALA A 229 1.16 24.16 -15.12
N ARG A 230 1.48 24.88 -14.05
CA ARG A 230 2.18 24.35 -12.89
C ARG A 230 1.27 23.61 -11.89
N TYR A 231 -0.05 23.70 -12.04
CA TYR A 231 -0.99 22.97 -11.21
C TYR A 231 -1.81 21.98 -12.01
N ARG A 232 -1.70 20.70 -11.68
CA ARG A 232 -2.38 19.59 -12.34
C ARG A 232 -3.21 18.81 -11.32
N PRO A 233 -4.51 19.13 -11.17
CA PRO A 233 -5.42 18.35 -10.34
C PRO A 233 -5.87 17.10 -11.07
N TYR A 234 -6.01 15.99 -10.35
CA TYR A 234 -6.52 14.72 -10.82
C TYR A 234 -7.64 14.23 -9.90
N PRO A 235 -8.73 13.66 -10.43
CA PRO A 235 -9.75 13.03 -9.59
C PRO A 235 -9.21 11.74 -8.97
N PHE A 236 -8.46 10.96 -9.77
CA PHE A 236 -7.82 9.74 -9.38
C PHE A 236 -6.68 9.41 -10.36
N LEU A 237 -5.61 8.79 -9.88
CA LEU A 237 -4.53 8.26 -10.70
C LEU A 237 -4.52 6.73 -10.56
N ARG A 238 -4.78 6.01 -11.64
CA ARG A 238 -4.67 4.54 -11.71
C ARG A 238 -3.32 4.14 -12.29
N ASP A 239 -3.23 4.15 -13.58
CA ASP A 239 -2.05 3.70 -14.33
C ASP A 239 -0.92 4.74 -14.26
N ASP A 240 -1.28 6.02 -14.24
CA ASP A 240 -0.33 7.15 -14.17
C ASP A 240 0.23 7.41 -12.77
N MET A 241 -0.24 6.70 -11.72
CA MET A 241 0.27 6.92 -10.36
C MET A 241 1.76 6.60 -10.23
N LEU A 242 2.25 5.58 -10.95
CA LEU A 242 3.67 5.28 -10.96
C LEU A 242 4.45 6.43 -11.62
N ALA A 243 3.97 6.93 -12.76
CA ALA A 243 4.60 8.06 -13.43
C ALA A 243 4.62 9.30 -12.52
N ALA A 244 3.51 9.59 -11.83
CA ALA A 244 3.44 10.72 -10.90
C ALA A 244 4.44 10.59 -9.74
N LEU A 245 4.60 9.39 -9.16
CA LEU A 245 5.60 9.13 -8.13
C LEU A 245 7.03 9.29 -8.66
N VAL A 246 7.35 8.67 -9.80
CA VAL A 246 8.69 8.71 -10.39
C VAL A 246 9.10 10.11 -10.86
N ALA A 247 8.12 10.91 -11.32
CA ALA A 247 8.34 12.26 -11.83
C ALA A 247 8.59 13.31 -10.74
N THR A 248 8.18 13.05 -9.49
CA THR A 248 8.19 14.06 -8.40
C THR A 248 9.41 13.98 -7.50
N ASP A 249 9.71 15.08 -6.83
CA ASP A 249 10.86 15.28 -5.94
C ASP A 249 10.48 15.19 -4.45
N LEU A 250 9.19 15.34 -4.15
CA LEU A 250 8.62 15.26 -2.81
C LEU A 250 7.20 14.72 -2.89
N VAL A 251 6.86 13.84 -1.97
CA VAL A 251 5.49 13.36 -1.77
C VAL A 251 4.94 13.93 -0.46
N VAL A 252 3.73 14.48 -0.52
CA VAL A 252 2.94 14.86 0.66
C VAL A 252 1.70 13.97 0.70
N GLY A 253 1.61 13.07 1.68
CA GLY A 253 0.56 12.07 1.66
C GLY A 253 0.24 11.42 3.00
N ARG A 254 -0.67 10.45 2.98
CA ARG A 254 -1.04 9.63 4.13
C ARG A 254 -0.06 8.46 4.34
N ALA A 255 0.00 7.93 5.58
CA ALA A 255 0.85 6.80 5.95
C ALA A 255 0.22 5.43 5.66
N GLY A 256 -0.46 5.25 4.52
CA GLY A 256 -0.90 3.93 4.08
C GLY A 256 0.30 3.04 3.76
N SER A 257 0.20 1.73 4.02
CA SER A 257 1.31 0.80 3.80
C SER A 257 1.85 0.83 2.36
N SER A 258 0.96 0.94 1.35
CA SER A 258 1.38 1.05 -0.05
C SER A 258 2.12 2.37 -0.32
N THR A 259 1.61 3.50 0.19
CA THR A 259 2.27 4.80 0.03
C THR A 259 3.68 4.77 0.60
N VAL A 260 3.83 4.31 1.85
CA VAL A 260 5.14 4.19 2.50
C VAL A 260 6.08 3.31 1.69
N ALA A 261 5.61 2.18 1.22
CA ALA A 261 6.44 1.25 0.44
C ALA A 261 6.85 1.83 -0.92
N GLU A 262 5.94 2.52 -1.63
CA GLU A 262 6.24 3.13 -2.93
C GLU A 262 7.25 4.29 -2.81
N VAL A 263 7.05 5.21 -1.86
CA VAL A 263 7.97 6.34 -1.67
C VAL A 263 9.35 5.88 -1.22
N THR A 264 9.43 4.85 -0.38
CA THR A 264 10.72 4.32 0.09
C THR A 264 11.45 3.52 -0.97
N ALA A 265 10.75 2.69 -1.75
CA ALA A 265 11.35 1.95 -2.85
C ALA A 265 11.93 2.88 -3.94
N LEU A 266 11.28 4.01 -4.19
CA LEU A 266 11.74 5.05 -5.13
C LEU A 266 12.77 6.00 -4.50
N GLY A 267 12.92 6.01 -3.17
CA GLY A 267 13.79 6.94 -2.47
C GLY A 267 13.31 8.38 -2.53
N ILE A 268 12.00 8.59 -2.51
CA ILE A 268 11.41 9.93 -2.57
C ILE A 268 11.28 10.49 -1.15
N PRO A 269 11.86 11.67 -0.86
CA PRO A 269 11.58 12.42 0.36
C PRO A 269 10.08 12.58 0.56
N SER A 270 9.59 12.44 1.78
CA SER A 270 8.14 12.54 2.00
C SER A 270 7.77 13.31 3.25
N VAL A 271 6.64 14.02 3.18
CA VAL A 271 5.94 14.57 4.33
C VAL A 271 4.66 13.77 4.53
N ILE A 272 4.61 13.10 5.67
CA ILE A 272 3.52 12.18 5.98
C ILE A 272 2.57 12.82 6.98
N VAL A 273 1.29 12.80 6.61
CA VAL A 273 0.19 13.31 7.45
C VAL A 273 -0.69 12.11 7.82
N PRO A 274 -0.45 11.44 8.96
CA PRO A 274 -1.19 10.22 9.32
C PRO A 274 -2.68 10.50 9.51
N TYR A 275 -3.55 9.62 9.02
CA TYR A 275 -4.99 9.74 9.28
C TYR A 275 -5.34 9.24 10.69
N PRO A 276 -5.89 10.10 11.58
CA PRO A 276 -6.04 9.79 13.00
C PRO A 276 -7.04 8.66 13.26
N HIS A 277 -8.03 8.49 12.38
CA HIS A 277 -9.08 7.47 12.52
C HIS A 277 -8.74 6.11 11.88
N ALA A 278 -7.48 5.88 11.50
CA ALA A 278 -7.01 4.60 10.94
C ALA A 278 -6.62 3.58 12.01
N ALA A 279 -7.31 3.52 13.14
CA ALA A 279 -7.06 2.62 14.27
C ALA A 279 -5.59 2.59 14.75
N GLY A 280 -4.89 3.72 14.65
CA GLY A 280 -3.48 3.86 15.04
C GLY A 280 -2.46 3.33 14.02
N HIS A 281 -2.89 2.59 12.99
CA HIS A 281 -1.97 1.97 12.02
C HIS A 281 -1.13 3.00 11.27
N GLN A 282 -1.76 4.09 10.80
CA GLN A 282 -1.03 5.11 10.03
C GLN A 282 -0.06 5.91 10.89
N GLY A 283 -0.39 6.20 12.15
CA GLY A 283 0.54 6.84 13.10
C GLY A 283 1.80 6.02 13.26
N ALA A 284 1.65 4.73 13.60
CA ALA A 284 2.79 3.83 13.77
C ALA A 284 3.63 3.64 12.50
N ASN A 285 3.01 3.57 11.32
CA ASN A 285 3.73 3.50 10.05
C ASN A 285 4.56 4.78 9.82
N ALA A 286 3.98 5.95 10.09
CA ALA A 286 4.65 7.24 9.94
C ALA A 286 5.83 7.40 10.90
N GLU A 287 5.64 7.03 12.18
CA GLU A 287 6.68 7.10 13.21
C GLU A 287 7.92 6.28 12.85
N ILE A 288 7.72 5.06 12.34
CA ILE A 288 8.83 4.20 11.89
C ILE A 288 9.58 4.86 10.74
N LEU A 289 8.86 5.43 9.78
CA LEU A 289 9.48 6.07 8.62
C LEU A 289 10.25 7.35 9.01
N ALA A 290 9.69 8.12 9.93
CA ALA A 290 10.35 9.32 10.47
C ALA A 290 11.58 8.97 11.32
N ALA A 291 11.49 7.92 12.16
CA ALA A 291 12.61 7.44 12.95
C ALA A 291 13.77 6.93 12.06
N ALA A 292 13.47 6.42 10.86
CA ALA A 292 14.46 6.06 9.86
C ALA A 292 15.06 7.30 9.13
N GLY A 293 14.55 8.51 9.37
CA GLY A 293 14.96 9.74 8.68
C GLY A 293 14.41 9.87 7.25
N ALA A 294 13.48 9.01 6.85
CA ALA A 294 12.95 8.95 5.49
C ALA A 294 11.73 9.84 5.27
N ALA A 295 11.13 10.35 6.35
CA ALA A 295 9.97 11.24 6.26
C ALA A 295 9.95 12.28 7.38
N ARG A 296 9.23 13.38 7.13
CA ARG A 296 8.79 14.33 8.14
C ARG A 296 7.31 14.09 8.44
N ILE A 297 6.90 14.15 9.72
CA ILE A 297 5.49 13.98 10.11
C ILE A 297 4.88 15.35 10.36
N VAL A 298 3.67 15.56 9.85
CA VAL A 298 2.78 16.66 10.22
C VAL A 298 1.49 16.05 10.77
N ALA A 299 1.06 16.49 11.95
CA ALA A 299 -0.22 16.03 12.52
C ALA A 299 -1.39 16.46 11.62
N ASP A 300 -2.43 15.62 11.52
CA ASP A 300 -3.57 15.91 10.62
C ASP A 300 -4.25 17.23 10.95
N GLU A 301 -4.43 17.53 12.24
CA GLU A 301 -5.03 18.78 12.71
C GLU A 301 -4.17 20.03 12.43
N ALA A 302 -2.86 19.86 12.31
CA ALA A 302 -1.91 20.93 12.00
C ALA A 302 -1.63 21.08 10.50
N PHE A 303 -2.21 20.22 9.65
CA PHE A 303 -1.96 20.26 8.22
C PHE A 303 -2.87 21.31 7.54
N ASP A 304 -2.30 22.48 7.31
CA ASP A 304 -2.88 23.65 6.66
C ASP A 304 -1.98 24.17 5.52
N ALA A 305 -2.26 25.37 5.03
CA ALA A 305 -1.50 26.00 3.95
C ALA A 305 -0.04 26.28 4.33
N ASP A 306 0.20 26.77 5.55
CA ASP A 306 1.56 27.10 5.98
C ASP A 306 2.39 25.84 6.25
N ALA A 307 1.79 24.80 6.82
CA ALA A 307 2.42 23.49 6.97
C ALA A 307 2.78 22.87 5.61
N LEU A 308 1.90 22.98 4.61
CA LEU A 308 2.17 22.51 3.26
C LEU A 308 3.31 23.29 2.59
N LEU A 309 3.34 24.61 2.77
CA LEU A 309 4.44 25.43 2.24
C LEU A 309 5.77 25.10 2.92
N ALA A 310 5.79 24.96 4.24
CA ALA A 310 6.96 24.52 4.98
C ALA A 310 7.45 23.13 4.56
N ALA A 311 6.52 22.24 4.18
CA ALA A 311 6.87 20.94 3.61
C ALA A 311 7.67 21.07 2.30
N THR A 312 7.36 22.06 1.47
CA THR A 312 8.08 22.27 0.19
C THR A 312 9.48 22.82 0.37
N ASP A 313 9.83 23.39 1.53
CA ASP A 313 11.18 23.90 1.79
C ASP A 313 12.24 22.80 1.76
N ILE A 314 11.85 21.54 2.00
CA ILE A 314 12.73 20.36 1.84
C ILE A 314 13.33 20.29 0.43
N LEU A 315 12.61 20.71 -0.60
CA LEU A 315 13.09 20.69 -1.99
C LEU A 315 14.28 21.61 -2.23
N PHE A 316 14.40 22.68 -1.44
CA PHE A 316 15.42 23.72 -1.59
C PHE A 316 16.54 23.59 -0.55
N ASP A 317 16.43 22.61 0.35
CA ASP A 317 17.48 22.21 1.30
C ASP A 317 18.12 20.89 0.81
N GLU A 318 19.13 21.02 -0.06
CA GLU A 318 19.76 19.85 -0.70
C GLU A 318 20.32 18.83 0.30
N PRO A 319 21.03 19.22 1.39
CA PRO A 319 21.50 18.26 2.38
C PRO A 319 20.35 17.46 3.02
N THR A 320 19.28 18.12 3.43
CA THR A 320 18.11 17.46 4.03
C THR A 320 17.43 16.55 3.01
N ARG A 321 17.23 17.02 1.77
CA ARG A 321 16.58 16.25 0.70
C ARG A 321 17.39 14.99 0.37
N ALA A 322 18.70 15.11 0.21
CA ALA A 322 19.59 13.99 -0.09
C ALA A 322 19.64 12.96 1.05
N ALA A 323 19.70 13.43 2.31
CA ALA A 323 19.65 12.56 3.48
C ALA A 323 18.33 11.77 3.56
N MET A 324 17.21 12.44 3.38
CA MET A 324 15.89 11.79 3.37
C MET A 324 15.76 10.77 2.24
N ALA A 325 16.22 11.11 1.04
CA ALA A 325 16.19 10.19 -0.11
C ALA A 325 17.04 8.94 0.13
N THR A 326 18.22 9.11 0.74
CA THR A 326 19.10 8.00 1.10
C THR A 326 18.49 7.11 2.17
N ALA A 327 17.93 7.70 3.21
CA ALA A 327 17.22 6.98 4.27
C ALA A 327 16.00 6.22 3.73
N ALA A 328 15.22 6.84 2.82
CA ALA A 328 14.07 6.21 2.19
C ALA A 328 14.51 4.96 1.39
N ARG A 329 15.54 5.05 0.55
CA ARG A 329 16.08 3.91 -0.20
C ARG A 329 16.60 2.79 0.70
N ALA A 330 17.29 3.14 1.77
CA ALA A 330 17.80 2.16 2.74
C ALA A 330 16.66 1.41 3.47
N PHE A 331 15.53 2.09 3.67
CA PHE A 331 14.33 1.52 4.26
C PHE A 331 13.51 0.67 3.26
N GLY A 332 13.52 1.04 1.99
CA GLY A 332 12.71 0.45 0.92
C GLY A 332 12.94 -1.04 0.70
N ARG A 333 11.88 -1.72 0.27
CA ARG A 333 11.89 -3.16 -0.07
C ARG A 333 11.19 -3.38 -1.42
N PRO A 334 11.82 -2.97 -2.54
CA PRO A 334 11.21 -3.06 -3.87
C PRO A 334 10.90 -4.51 -4.31
N GLY A 335 11.66 -5.49 -3.82
CA GLY A 335 11.47 -6.92 -4.09
C GLY A 335 10.44 -7.61 -3.17
N ALA A 336 9.64 -6.87 -2.40
CA ALA A 336 8.67 -7.44 -1.46
C ALA A 336 7.72 -8.47 -2.11
N ALA A 337 7.29 -8.22 -3.34
CA ALA A 337 6.41 -9.13 -4.07
C ALA A 337 7.09 -10.47 -4.35
N ASP A 338 8.35 -10.46 -4.75
CA ASP A 338 9.13 -11.67 -5.06
C ASP A 338 9.49 -12.44 -3.79
N ALA A 339 9.82 -11.72 -2.72
CA ALA A 339 10.06 -12.32 -1.40
C ALA A 339 8.84 -13.12 -0.90
N ILE A 340 7.65 -12.51 -0.96
CA ILE A 340 6.41 -13.20 -0.56
C ILE A 340 6.07 -14.34 -1.53
N ALA A 341 6.25 -14.13 -2.85
CA ALA A 341 6.04 -15.18 -3.84
C ALA A 341 6.94 -16.40 -3.56
N THR A 342 8.20 -16.17 -3.19
CA THR A 342 9.14 -17.24 -2.83
C THR A 342 8.63 -18.06 -1.63
N LEU A 343 8.09 -17.44 -0.59
CA LEU A 343 7.49 -18.14 0.54
C LEU A 343 6.27 -18.98 0.12
N VAL A 344 5.38 -18.39 -0.67
CA VAL A 344 4.17 -19.08 -1.18
C VAL A 344 4.55 -20.30 -2.00
N LEU A 345 5.52 -20.17 -2.91
CA LEU A 345 5.96 -21.25 -3.79
C LEU A 345 6.71 -22.35 -3.03
N ALA A 346 7.50 -22.01 -2.01
CA ALA A 346 8.14 -23.00 -1.15
C ALA A 346 7.08 -23.88 -0.48
N LEU A 347 6.05 -23.27 0.12
CA LEU A 347 4.96 -24.01 0.75
C LEU A 347 4.12 -24.79 -0.26
N ALA A 348 3.78 -24.21 -1.41
CA ALA A 348 3.02 -24.87 -2.47
C ALA A 348 3.74 -26.11 -3.01
N SER A 349 5.06 -26.06 -3.09
CA SER A 349 5.92 -27.16 -3.55
C SER A 349 6.34 -28.10 -2.42
N ARG A 350 5.86 -27.88 -1.19
CA ARG A 350 6.25 -28.62 0.02
C ARG A 350 7.77 -28.65 0.24
N ARG A 351 8.46 -27.59 -0.15
CA ARG A 351 9.89 -27.36 0.12
C ARG A 351 10.07 -26.65 1.47
N PRO A 352 11.23 -26.81 2.12
CA PRO A 352 11.57 -26.03 3.30
C PRO A 352 11.48 -24.54 3.00
N LEU A 353 11.01 -23.75 3.98
CA LEU A 353 11.04 -22.31 3.87
C LEU A 353 12.49 -21.81 3.82
N PRO A 354 12.80 -20.84 2.94
CA PRO A 354 14.13 -20.25 2.89
C PRO A 354 14.50 -19.58 4.22
N PRO A 355 15.79 -19.42 4.53
CA PRO A 355 16.21 -18.70 5.73
C PRO A 355 15.84 -17.20 5.63
N PRO A 356 15.64 -16.51 6.78
CA PRO A 356 15.18 -15.13 6.82
C PRO A 356 16.05 -14.14 6.05
N ASP A 357 17.36 -14.30 6.10
CA ASP A 357 18.36 -13.46 5.41
C ASP A 357 18.22 -13.56 3.88
N ALA A 358 17.97 -14.75 3.33
CA ALA A 358 17.72 -14.91 1.91
C ALA A 358 16.43 -14.20 1.46
N ILE A 359 15.36 -14.30 2.25
CA ILE A 359 14.11 -13.58 1.96
C ILE A 359 14.30 -12.07 2.11
N GLU A 360 15.08 -11.61 3.08
CA GLU A 360 15.39 -10.19 3.22
C GLU A 360 16.21 -9.66 2.04
N ALA A 361 17.20 -10.42 1.56
CA ALA A 361 17.97 -10.05 0.38
C ALA A 361 17.07 -9.88 -0.85
N ILE A 362 16.16 -10.83 -1.11
CA ILE A 362 15.17 -10.70 -2.19
C ILE A 362 14.29 -9.46 -1.98
N ALA A 363 13.78 -9.25 -0.77
CA ALA A 363 12.92 -8.13 -0.45
C ALA A 363 13.58 -6.76 -0.73
N ARG A 364 14.89 -6.66 -0.53
CA ARG A 364 15.69 -5.46 -0.83
C ARG A 364 16.04 -5.30 -2.31
N GLY A 365 15.61 -6.21 -3.18
CA GLY A 365 15.88 -6.18 -4.62
C GLY A 365 17.18 -6.87 -5.02
N GLY A 366 17.79 -7.65 -4.13
CA GLY A 366 18.86 -8.58 -4.47
C GLY A 366 18.31 -9.75 -5.31
N LEU A 367 19.05 -10.18 -6.32
CA LEU A 367 18.76 -11.43 -7.01
C LEU A 367 19.04 -12.59 -6.05
N ALA A 368 18.12 -13.56 -5.98
CA ALA A 368 18.30 -14.80 -5.24
C ALA A 368 19.28 -15.74 -5.96
#